data_828df7b4e5567b3c51a9d800dd677b2c
#
_entry.id   828df7b4e5567b3c51a9d800dd677b2c
#
_cell.length_a   1.000
_cell.length_b   1.000
_cell.length_c   1.000
_cell.angle_alpha   90.00
_cell.angle_beta   90.00
_cell.angle_gamma   90.00
#
_symmetry.space_group_name_H-M   'P 1'
#
loop_
_entity.id
_entity.type
_entity.pdbx_description
1 polymer ?
#
loop_
_entity_poly.entity_id
_entity_poly.type
_entity_poly.pdbx_seq_one_letter_code
_entity_poly.pdbx_strand_id
1 'polypeptide(L)'
;MVYKGEELSSYPICDTDIWVDVILAKLDDALIEKYEKIVVADVVEKEILKFGKNEYFKGIAEKYEVFKQNGKIIVIEHSDIDEEDKKFLEKQLVECNERFQTGLEDSPHEEHKGEIVSAIYAEYFECPFLKSNDGAFHEGNMGRIAFPDLIVKDREGMLRDLTDEQSRYAYREAIFDNRAFMNEGTRIYKKEKETMITDEQVQNLLLKLRGKL
;
A
#
# COMPACT_ATOMS: atom_id res chain seq x y z
N MET A 1 -17.50 14.09 -4.12
CA MET A 1 -16.98 14.76 -2.90
C MET A 1 -15.63 15.43 -3.17
N VAL A 2 -15.31 16.51 -2.48
CA VAL A 2 -14.08 17.28 -2.70
C VAL A 2 -13.19 17.14 -1.46
N TYR A 3 -11.93 16.81 -1.65
CA TYR A 3 -10.93 16.68 -0.60
C TYR A 3 -9.78 17.66 -0.85
N LYS A 4 -9.54 18.58 0.09
CA LYS A 4 -8.52 19.65 -0.04
C LYS A 4 -8.57 20.42 -1.37
N GLY A 5 -9.78 20.58 -1.94
CA GLY A 5 -9.96 21.28 -3.22
C GLY A 5 -9.82 20.39 -4.47
N GLU A 6 -9.57 19.08 -4.29
CA GLU A 6 -9.49 18.11 -5.37
C GLU A 6 -10.77 17.26 -5.44
N GLU A 7 -11.24 16.97 -6.65
CA GLU A 7 -12.36 16.07 -6.89
C GLU A 7 -11.80 14.65 -7.10
N LEU A 8 -11.81 13.85 -6.02
CA LEU A 8 -11.16 12.54 -6.01
C LEU A 8 -11.85 11.52 -6.92
N SER A 9 -13.12 11.74 -7.27
CA SER A 9 -13.87 10.94 -8.23
C SER A 9 -13.26 10.90 -9.64
N SER A 10 -12.28 11.76 -9.91
CA SER A 10 -11.54 11.74 -11.17
C SER A 10 -10.33 10.81 -11.16
N TYR A 11 -9.87 10.36 -9.99
CA TYR A 11 -8.59 9.65 -9.85
C TYR A 11 -8.76 8.28 -9.18
N PRO A 12 -8.03 7.24 -9.65
CA PRO A 12 -8.07 5.93 -9.00
C PRO A 12 -7.36 5.98 -7.66
N ILE A 13 -7.87 5.22 -6.68
CA ILE A 13 -7.13 4.94 -5.46
C ILE A 13 -6.24 3.72 -5.65
N CYS A 14 -5.03 3.76 -5.11
CA CYS A 14 -4.00 2.75 -5.32
C CYS A 14 -3.51 2.22 -3.97
N ASP A 15 -3.40 0.90 -3.84
CA ASP A 15 -2.78 0.26 -2.68
C ASP A 15 -1.26 0.07 -2.86
N THR A 16 -0.61 -0.40 -1.79
CA THR A 16 0.84 -0.62 -1.73
C THR A 16 1.33 -1.57 -2.82
N ASP A 17 0.64 -2.69 -3.02
CA ASP A 17 1.07 -3.75 -3.92
C ASP A 17 1.10 -3.33 -5.37
N ILE A 18 0.10 -2.57 -5.80
CA ILE A 18 0.07 -2.04 -7.16
C ILE A 18 1.15 -0.97 -7.37
N TRP A 19 1.39 -0.09 -6.38
CA TRP A 19 2.49 0.87 -6.46
C TRP A 19 3.83 0.17 -6.62
N VAL A 20 4.09 -0.86 -5.80
CA VAL A 20 5.31 -1.68 -5.91
C VAL A 20 5.44 -2.29 -7.31
N ASP A 21 4.38 -2.91 -7.83
CA ASP A 21 4.38 -3.53 -9.16
C ASP A 21 4.68 -2.51 -10.28
N VAL A 22 4.10 -1.32 -10.19
CA VAL A 22 4.33 -0.22 -11.13
C VAL A 22 5.82 0.18 -11.15
N ILE A 23 6.43 0.36 -9.97
CA ILE A 23 7.85 0.72 -9.87
C ILE A 23 8.75 -0.42 -10.36
N LEU A 24 8.47 -1.66 -9.98
CA LEU A 24 9.24 -2.82 -10.43
C LEU A 24 9.18 -3.03 -11.95
N ALA A 25 8.07 -2.68 -12.56
CA ALA A 25 7.89 -2.72 -14.02
C ALA A 25 8.38 -1.45 -14.74
N LYS A 26 8.79 -0.40 -14.02
CA LYS A 26 9.13 0.92 -14.58
C LYS A 26 7.97 1.52 -15.40
N LEU A 27 6.76 1.40 -14.88
CA LEU A 27 5.52 1.91 -15.47
C LEU A 27 4.98 3.15 -14.72
N ASP A 28 5.79 3.74 -13.85
CA ASP A 28 5.44 4.91 -13.04
C ASP A 28 5.05 6.13 -13.90
N ASP A 29 5.82 6.43 -14.94
CA ASP A 29 5.48 7.52 -15.87
C ASP A 29 4.20 7.21 -16.66
N ALA A 30 4.02 5.98 -17.15
CA ALA A 30 2.82 5.57 -17.87
C ALA A 30 1.56 5.61 -16.97
N LEU A 31 1.70 5.29 -15.66
CA LEU A 31 0.61 5.42 -14.69
C LEU A 31 0.12 6.88 -14.61
N ILE A 32 1.05 7.82 -14.48
CA ILE A 32 0.72 9.24 -14.34
C ILE A 32 0.27 9.86 -15.69
N GLU A 33 0.84 9.42 -16.80
CA GLU A 33 0.35 9.81 -18.12
C GLU A 33 -1.12 9.39 -18.33
N LYS A 34 -1.46 8.18 -17.89
CA LYS A 34 -2.81 7.62 -18.03
C LYS A 34 -3.86 8.26 -17.13
N TYR A 35 -3.51 8.52 -15.87
CA TYR A 35 -4.49 8.92 -14.85
C TYR A 35 -4.30 10.34 -14.35
N GLU A 36 -3.27 11.04 -14.81
CA GLU A 36 -2.88 12.37 -14.36
C GLU A 36 -2.42 12.41 -12.90
N LYS A 37 -3.23 11.86 -12.00
CA LYS A 37 -2.95 11.70 -10.58
C LYS A 37 -3.46 10.35 -10.08
N ILE A 38 -2.94 9.91 -8.94
CA ILE A 38 -3.49 8.80 -8.17
C ILE A 38 -3.79 9.24 -6.74
N VAL A 39 -4.72 8.56 -6.12
CA VAL A 39 -5.08 8.75 -4.71
C VAL A 39 -4.48 7.61 -3.91
N VAL A 40 -4.05 7.89 -2.68
CA VAL A 40 -3.47 6.91 -1.76
C VAL A 40 -3.99 7.19 -0.36
N ALA A 41 -4.37 6.16 0.39
CA ALA A 41 -4.71 6.31 1.80
C ALA A 41 -3.45 6.54 2.65
N ASP A 42 -3.55 7.30 3.74
CA ASP A 42 -2.43 7.60 4.65
C ASP A 42 -1.78 6.33 5.25
N VAL A 43 -2.56 5.27 5.45
CA VAL A 43 -2.05 3.98 5.91
C VAL A 43 -1.19 3.30 4.84
N VAL A 44 -1.59 3.39 3.58
CA VAL A 44 -0.84 2.87 2.41
C VAL A 44 0.44 3.69 2.20
N GLU A 45 0.37 5.01 2.32
CA GLU A 45 1.58 5.85 2.30
C GLU A 45 2.60 5.38 3.32
N LYS A 46 2.17 5.16 4.57
CA LYS A 46 3.07 4.68 5.65
C LYS A 46 3.72 3.34 5.31
N GLU A 47 3.02 2.46 4.61
CA GLU A 47 3.57 1.18 4.12
C GLU A 47 4.60 1.40 3.02
N ILE A 48 4.30 2.21 2.02
CA ILE A 48 5.22 2.55 0.93
C ILE A 48 6.51 3.18 1.49
N LEU A 49 6.39 4.11 2.43
CA LEU A 49 7.55 4.77 3.02
C LEU A 49 8.44 3.83 3.87
N LYS A 50 7.91 2.70 4.36
CA LYS A 50 8.74 1.67 5.03
C LYS A 50 9.83 1.12 4.11
N PHE A 51 9.63 1.09 2.77
CA PHE A 51 10.64 0.65 1.81
C PHE A 51 11.90 1.53 1.82
N GLY A 52 11.78 2.81 2.18
CA GLY A 52 12.92 3.73 2.32
C GLY A 52 13.98 3.30 3.35
N LYS A 53 13.62 2.38 4.27
CA LYS A 53 14.54 1.81 5.26
C LYS A 53 15.36 0.64 4.72
N ASN A 54 15.08 0.16 3.53
CA ASN A 54 15.75 -0.98 2.91
C ASN A 54 16.57 -0.49 1.71
N GLU A 55 17.89 -0.55 1.79
CA GLU A 55 18.81 -0.07 0.74
C GLU A 55 18.54 -0.69 -0.64
N TYR A 56 18.04 -1.93 -0.70
CA TYR A 56 17.74 -2.61 -1.96
C TYR A 56 16.46 -2.11 -2.62
N PHE A 57 15.50 -1.60 -1.84
CA PHE A 57 14.15 -1.25 -2.33
C PHE A 57 13.75 0.20 -2.04
N LYS A 58 14.67 1.01 -1.52
CA LYS A 58 14.40 2.43 -1.21
C LYS A 58 13.89 3.22 -2.40
N GLY A 59 14.25 2.83 -3.62
CA GLY A 59 13.75 3.47 -4.84
C GLY A 59 12.23 3.47 -4.97
N ILE A 60 11.52 2.51 -4.31
CA ILE A 60 10.05 2.48 -4.27
C ILE A 60 9.50 3.67 -3.50
N ALA A 61 10.08 3.97 -2.33
CA ALA A 61 9.69 5.12 -1.50
C ALA A 61 10.19 6.44 -2.11
N GLU A 62 11.42 6.49 -2.62
CA GLU A 62 12.00 7.68 -3.24
C GLU A 62 11.16 8.17 -4.43
N LYS A 63 10.74 7.25 -5.31
CA LYS A 63 9.85 7.56 -6.43
C LYS A 63 8.49 8.07 -5.96
N TYR A 64 7.93 7.43 -4.92
CA TYR A 64 6.68 7.87 -4.32
C TYR A 64 6.76 9.33 -3.85
N GLU A 65 7.80 9.67 -3.10
CA GLU A 65 7.99 11.03 -2.59
C GLU A 65 8.16 12.05 -3.72
N VAL A 66 8.89 11.71 -4.79
CA VAL A 66 9.04 12.58 -5.97
C VAL A 66 7.67 12.87 -6.61
N PHE A 67 6.85 11.84 -6.82
CA PHE A 67 5.52 12.03 -7.41
C PHE A 67 4.57 12.79 -6.48
N LYS A 68 4.65 12.55 -5.17
CA LYS A 68 3.88 13.31 -4.17
C LYS A 68 4.27 14.79 -4.17
N GLN A 69 5.56 15.11 -4.16
CA GLN A 69 6.07 16.50 -4.21
C GLN A 69 5.66 17.21 -5.49
N ASN A 70 5.55 16.50 -6.60
CA ASN A 70 5.09 17.02 -7.89
C ASN A 70 3.56 17.11 -8.02
N GLY A 71 2.81 16.83 -6.94
CA GLY A 71 1.34 16.86 -6.92
C GLY A 71 0.66 15.80 -7.78
N LYS A 72 1.37 14.69 -8.06
CA LYS A 72 0.85 13.55 -8.84
C LYS A 72 0.24 12.48 -7.94
N ILE A 73 0.50 12.52 -6.65
CA ILE A 73 -0.10 11.66 -5.63
C ILE A 73 -0.85 12.52 -4.63
N ILE A 74 -2.12 12.23 -4.43
CA ILE A 74 -2.99 12.85 -3.42
C ILE A 74 -3.12 11.85 -2.27
N VAL A 75 -2.69 12.24 -1.07
CA VAL A 75 -2.86 11.40 0.13
C VAL A 75 -4.11 11.82 0.86
N ILE A 76 -5.01 10.87 1.12
CA ILE A 76 -6.14 11.07 2.01
C ILE A 76 -5.65 10.88 3.44
N GLU A 77 -5.52 12.00 4.16
CA GLU A 77 -5.21 12.01 5.58
C GLU A 77 -6.51 11.87 6.38
N HIS A 78 -6.63 10.81 7.16
CA HIS A 78 -7.83 10.60 7.99
C HIS A 78 -8.12 11.78 8.91
N SER A 79 -7.06 12.46 9.38
CA SER A 79 -7.16 13.66 10.22
C SER A 79 -7.88 14.85 9.57
N ASP A 80 -7.87 14.92 8.24
CA ASP A 80 -8.43 16.04 7.48
C ASP A 80 -9.89 15.84 7.06
N ILE A 81 -10.46 14.67 7.37
CA ILE A 81 -11.87 14.37 7.14
C ILE A 81 -12.70 14.99 8.25
N ASP A 82 -13.88 15.49 7.93
CA ASP A 82 -14.78 16.09 8.92
C ASP A 82 -15.19 15.09 10.01
N GLU A 83 -15.37 15.57 11.25
CA GLU A 83 -15.59 14.73 12.43
C GLU A 83 -16.83 13.82 12.35
N GLU A 84 -17.88 14.26 11.65
CA GLU A 84 -19.09 13.43 11.44
C GLU A 84 -18.79 12.28 10.47
N ASP A 85 -18.07 12.59 9.39
CA ASP A 85 -17.70 11.63 8.37
C ASP A 85 -16.63 10.65 8.89
N LYS A 86 -15.68 11.10 9.72
CA LYS A 86 -14.73 10.20 10.41
C LYS A 86 -15.44 9.12 11.19
N LYS A 87 -16.41 9.49 12.03
CA LYS A 87 -17.16 8.51 12.83
C LYS A 87 -17.88 7.48 11.97
N PHE A 88 -18.38 7.91 10.81
CA PHE A 88 -19.00 6.99 9.86
C PHE A 88 -17.97 6.01 9.26
N LEU A 89 -16.83 6.52 8.80
CA LEU A 89 -15.75 5.71 8.21
C LEU A 89 -15.12 4.76 9.24
N GLU A 90 -14.91 5.22 10.46
CA GLU A 90 -14.41 4.38 11.57
C GLU A 90 -15.39 3.24 11.90
N LYS A 91 -16.69 3.54 11.88
CA LYS A 91 -17.72 2.50 12.07
C LYS A 91 -17.69 1.47 10.94
N GLN A 92 -17.58 1.91 9.68
CA GLN A 92 -17.43 1.01 8.55
C GLN A 92 -16.18 0.14 8.70
N LEU A 93 -15.04 0.72 9.13
CA LEU A 93 -13.81 0.00 9.35
C LEU A 93 -13.97 -1.09 10.43
N VAL A 94 -14.65 -0.78 11.55
CA VAL A 94 -14.95 -1.76 12.59
C VAL A 94 -15.83 -2.89 12.03
N GLU A 95 -16.90 -2.56 11.33
CA GLU A 95 -17.80 -3.56 10.72
C GLU A 95 -17.05 -4.44 9.70
N CYS A 96 -16.17 -3.88 8.90
CA CYS A 96 -15.33 -4.65 7.99
C CYS A 96 -14.37 -5.57 8.75
N ASN A 97 -13.67 -5.08 9.77
CA ASN A 97 -12.75 -5.87 10.57
C ASN A 97 -13.46 -7.05 11.25
N GLU A 98 -14.66 -6.85 11.79
CA GLU A 98 -15.48 -7.92 12.36
C GLU A 98 -15.82 -8.99 11.32
N ARG A 99 -16.25 -8.57 10.12
CA ARG A 99 -16.59 -9.49 9.02
C ARG A 99 -15.39 -10.27 8.50
N PHE A 100 -14.23 -9.62 8.44
CA PHE A 100 -12.98 -10.24 7.97
C PHE A 100 -12.28 -11.06 9.05
N GLN A 101 -12.82 -11.12 10.27
CA GLN A 101 -12.20 -11.79 11.43
C GLN A 101 -10.75 -11.33 11.66
N THR A 102 -10.44 -10.08 11.32
CA THR A 102 -9.11 -9.50 11.46
C THR A 102 -8.85 -9.05 12.90
N GLY A 103 -9.31 -9.83 13.89
CA GLY A 103 -9.01 -9.69 15.31
C GLY A 103 -8.98 -8.25 15.82
N LEU A 104 -10.08 -7.81 16.43
CA LEU A 104 -10.20 -6.48 17.03
C LEU A 104 -9.38 -6.31 18.32
N GLU A 105 -8.62 -7.32 18.75
CA GLU A 105 -8.15 -7.29 20.11
C GLU A 105 -7.11 -6.21 20.39
N ASP A 106 -6.32 -5.69 19.41
CA ASP A 106 -5.36 -4.60 19.73
C ASP A 106 -4.82 -3.80 18.55
N SER A 107 -5.48 -3.78 17.47
CA SER A 107 -5.25 -3.03 16.21
C SER A 107 -5.65 -3.89 15.02
N PRO A 108 -6.26 -3.34 13.98
CA PRO A 108 -6.49 -4.11 12.76
C PRO A 108 -5.15 -4.68 12.32
N HIS A 109 -5.10 -5.98 12.02
CA HIS A 109 -3.90 -6.64 11.52
C HIS A 109 -3.32 -5.76 10.41
N GLU A 110 -2.06 -5.39 10.52
CA GLU A 110 -1.40 -4.51 9.55
C GLU A 110 -1.48 -5.06 8.12
N GLU A 111 -1.70 -6.38 7.97
CA GLU A 111 -1.70 -7.09 6.68
C GLU A 111 -2.86 -6.73 5.76
N HIS A 112 -4.03 -6.32 6.27
CA HIS A 112 -5.19 -5.98 5.41
C HIS A 112 -5.71 -4.56 5.62
N LYS A 113 -5.02 -3.76 6.42
CA LYS A 113 -5.49 -2.43 6.77
C LYS A 113 -5.47 -1.48 5.58
N GLY A 114 -4.44 -1.56 4.76
CA GLY A 114 -4.28 -0.69 3.60
C GLY A 114 -5.41 -0.87 2.59
N GLU A 115 -5.73 -2.12 2.26
CA GLU A 115 -6.75 -2.48 1.29
C GLU A 115 -8.15 -2.10 1.74
N ILE A 116 -8.50 -2.39 3.01
CA ILE A 116 -9.83 -2.09 3.56
C ILE A 116 -10.04 -0.57 3.65
N VAL A 117 -9.07 0.18 4.17
CA VAL A 117 -9.15 1.64 4.25
C VAL A 117 -9.22 2.26 2.85
N SER A 118 -8.45 1.74 1.90
CA SER A 118 -8.51 2.20 0.51
C SER A 118 -9.87 1.92 -0.13
N ALA A 119 -10.50 0.77 0.16
CA ALA A 119 -11.84 0.44 -0.34
C ALA A 119 -12.91 1.37 0.25
N ILE A 120 -12.85 1.62 1.56
CA ILE A 120 -13.75 2.56 2.25
C ILE A 120 -13.62 3.97 1.66
N TYR A 121 -12.38 4.46 1.48
CA TYR A 121 -12.15 5.77 0.88
C TYR A 121 -12.58 5.82 -0.60
N ALA A 122 -12.36 4.73 -1.35
CA ALA A 122 -12.79 4.67 -2.74
C ALA A 122 -14.30 4.83 -2.88
N GLU A 123 -15.09 4.17 -2.01
CA GLU A 123 -16.57 4.35 -2.00
C GLU A 123 -16.96 5.74 -1.51
N TYR A 124 -16.40 6.18 -0.38
CA TYR A 124 -16.77 7.45 0.23
C TYR A 124 -16.47 8.65 -0.66
N PHE A 125 -15.32 8.68 -1.33
CA PHE A 125 -14.92 9.75 -2.24
C PHE A 125 -15.32 9.50 -3.69
N GLU A 126 -16.06 8.43 -3.96
CA GLU A 126 -16.51 8.05 -5.31
C GLU A 126 -15.36 7.89 -6.31
N CYS A 127 -14.19 7.39 -5.86
CA CYS A 127 -13.07 7.12 -6.74
C CYS A 127 -13.50 6.12 -7.84
N PRO A 128 -13.06 6.29 -9.11
CA PRO A 128 -13.55 5.49 -10.22
C PRO A 128 -13.24 4.00 -10.08
N PHE A 129 -12.18 3.64 -9.37
CA PHE A 129 -11.83 2.26 -9.02
C PHE A 129 -10.69 2.20 -7.99
N LEU A 130 -10.62 1.07 -7.30
CA LEU A 130 -9.48 0.67 -6.48
C LEU A 130 -8.52 -0.17 -7.31
N LYS A 131 -7.22 0.13 -7.24
CA LYS A 131 -6.15 -0.75 -7.75
C LYS A 131 -5.57 -1.57 -6.61
N SER A 132 -5.88 -2.88 -6.58
CA SER A 132 -5.41 -3.81 -5.56
C SER A 132 -5.22 -5.23 -6.11
N ASN A 133 -4.18 -5.91 -5.62
CA ASN A 133 -3.94 -7.34 -5.89
C ASN A 133 -4.46 -8.24 -4.77
N ASP A 134 -5.07 -7.68 -3.73
CA ASP A 134 -5.51 -8.46 -2.58
C ASP A 134 -6.61 -9.45 -2.97
N GLY A 135 -6.40 -10.72 -2.56
CA GLY A 135 -7.35 -11.79 -2.79
C GLY A 135 -8.72 -11.56 -2.12
N ALA A 136 -8.81 -10.66 -1.13
CA ALA A 136 -10.07 -10.33 -0.48
C ALA A 136 -11.11 -9.77 -1.47
N PHE A 137 -10.67 -9.13 -2.54
CA PHE A 137 -11.55 -8.57 -3.58
C PHE A 137 -11.87 -9.52 -4.74
N HIS A 138 -11.37 -10.76 -4.70
CA HIS A 138 -11.76 -11.77 -5.68
C HIS A 138 -13.22 -12.18 -5.48
N GLU A 139 -13.84 -12.69 -6.55
CA GLU A 139 -15.23 -13.13 -6.53
C GLU A 139 -15.47 -14.18 -5.43
N GLY A 140 -16.52 -14.00 -4.64
CA GLY A 140 -16.87 -14.86 -3.51
C GLY A 140 -16.13 -14.56 -2.20
N ASN A 141 -15.14 -13.69 -2.20
CA ASN A 141 -14.40 -13.30 -1.00
C ASN A 141 -15.03 -12.10 -0.27
N MET A 142 -14.68 -11.94 0.99
CA MET A 142 -15.34 -11.00 1.89
C MET A 142 -15.23 -9.53 1.45
N GLY A 143 -14.10 -9.11 0.87
CA GLY A 143 -13.94 -7.76 0.34
C GLY A 143 -14.91 -7.48 -0.81
N ARG A 144 -15.13 -8.44 -1.70
CA ARG A 144 -16.11 -8.30 -2.77
C ARG A 144 -17.54 -8.27 -2.21
N ILE A 145 -17.83 -9.04 -1.15
CA ILE A 145 -19.14 -9.05 -0.48
C ILE A 145 -19.38 -7.72 0.26
N ALA A 146 -18.36 -7.17 0.90
CA ALA A 146 -18.48 -5.91 1.65
C ALA A 146 -18.61 -4.68 0.72
N PHE A 147 -17.93 -4.72 -0.44
CA PHE A 147 -17.89 -3.63 -1.43
C PHE A 147 -18.36 -4.13 -2.80
N PRO A 148 -19.64 -4.48 -2.96
CA PRO A 148 -20.15 -5.14 -4.18
C PRO A 148 -20.07 -4.26 -5.42
N ASP A 149 -20.22 -2.95 -5.26
CA ASP A 149 -20.23 -1.99 -6.36
C ASP A 149 -18.86 -1.40 -6.67
N LEU A 150 -17.86 -1.63 -5.79
CA LEU A 150 -16.52 -1.13 -5.98
C LEU A 150 -15.83 -1.83 -7.17
N ILE A 151 -15.42 -1.04 -8.15
CA ILE A 151 -14.61 -1.55 -9.26
C ILE A 151 -13.19 -1.76 -8.74
N VAL A 152 -12.71 -3.01 -8.79
CA VAL A 152 -11.33 -3.36 -8.41
C VAL A 152 -10.56 -3.81 -9.65
N LYS A 153 -9.40 -3.20 -9.87
CA LYS A 153 -8.45 -3.57 -10.93
C LYS A 153 -7.20 -4.15 -10.29
N ASP A 154 -6.96 -5.41 -10.57
CA ASP A 154 -5.75 -6.14 -10.18
C ASP A 154 -4.54 -5.79 -11.06
N ARG A 155 -3.43 -6.48 -10.87
CA ARG A 155 -2.21 -6.36 -11.69
C ARG A 155 -2.50 -6.48 -13.18
N GLU A 156 -3.32 -7.44 -13.58
CA GLU A 156 -3.65 -7.65 -14.98
C GLU A 156 -4.49 -6.50 -15.54
N GLY A 157 -5.41 -5.98 -14.74
CA GLY A 157 -6.17 -4.77 -15.06
C GLY A 157 -5.27 -3.54 -15.20
N MET A 158 -4.30 -3.39 -14.29
CA MET A 158 -3.29 -2.33 -14.38
C MET A 158 -2.43 -2.47 -15.66
N LEU A 159 -1.92 -3.65 -15.95
CA LEU A 159 -1.10 -3.87 -17.14
C LEU A 159 -1.89 -3.61 -18.43
N ARG A 160 -3.17 -3.99 -18.48
CA ARG A 160 -4.04 -3.65 -19.62
C ARG A 160 -4.24 -2.15 -19.82
N ASP A 161 -4.31 -1.41 -18.72
CA ASP A 161 -4.49 0.04 -18.77
C ASP A 161 -3.22 0.79 -19.21
N LEU A 162 -2.02 0.26 -18.87
CA LEU A 162 -0.74 0.97 -19.00
C LEU A 162 0.13 0.47 -20.15
N THR A 163 -0.19 -0.67 -20.77
CA THR A 163 0.67 -1.29 -21.79
C THR A 163 -0.13 -1.76 -23.00
N ASP A 164 0.53 -1.83 -24.14
CA ASP A 164 -0.01 -2.52 -25.30
C ASP A 164 0.03 -4.06 -25.13
N GLU A 165 -0.72 -4.78 -25.97
CA GLU A 165 -0.85 -6.24 -25.89
C GLU A 165 0.49 -6.96 -26.11
N GLN A 166 1.36 -6.42 -26.96
CA GLN A 166 2.63 -7.08 -27.33
C GLN A 166 3.65 -7.00 -26.20
N SER A 167 3.72 -5.87 -25.50
CA SER A 167 4.66 -5.62 -24.41
C SER A 167 4.17 -6.17 -23.04
N ARG A 168 2.87 -6.42 -22.89
CA ARG A 168 2.25 -6.81 -21.60
C ARG A 168 2.89 -8.02 -20.96
N TYR A 169 3.21 -9.04 -21.76
CA TYR A 169 3.86 -10.25 -21.24
C TYR A 169 5.23 -9.93 -20.63
N ALA A 170 6.04 -9.12 -21.30
CA ALA A 170 7.36 -8.74 -20.81
C ALA A 170 7.29 -7.96 -19.47
N TYR A 171 6.32 -7.06 -19.32
CA TYR A 171 6.10 -6.34 -18.07
C TYR A 171 5.64 -7.27 -16.95
N ARG A 172 4.76 -8.23 -17.25
CA ARG A 172 4.34 -9.25 -16.29
C ARG A 172 5.54 -10.06 -15.77
N GLU A 173 6.36 -10.59 -16.65
CA GLU A 173 7.58 -11.32 -16.28
C GLU A 173 8.51 -10.44 -15.44
N ALA A 174 8.74 -9.19 -15.85
CA ALA A 174 9.56 -8.25 -15.10
C ALA A 174 9.04 -8.03 -13.65
N ILE A 175 7.72 -7.94 -13.45
CA ILE A 175 7.13 -7.85 -12.12
C ILE A 175 7.43 -9.11 -11.31
N PHE A 176 7.19 -10.29 -11.87
CA PHE A 176 7.41 -11.56 -11.17
C PHE A 176 8.87 -11.76 -10.78
N ASP A 177 9.80 -11.52 -11.70
CA ASP A 177 11.23 -11.65 -11.45
C ASP A 177 11.71 -10.67 -10.38
N ASN A 178 11.29 -9.41 -10.47
CA ASN A 178 11.66 -8.38 -9.49
C ASN A 178 11.01 -8.64 -8.12
N ARG A 179 9.77 -9.16 -8.07
CA ARG A 179 9.12 -9.58 -6.82
C ARG A 179 9.86 -10.78 -6.19
N ALA A 180 10.26 -11.76 -6.98
CA ALA A 180 11.06 -12.89 -6.48
C ALA A 180 12.39 -12.41 -5.87
N PHE A 181 13.09 -11.51 -6.56
CA PHE A 181 14.31 -10.87 -6.05
C PHE A 181 14.04 -10.05 -4.77
N MET A 182 12.96 -9.30 -4.73
CA MET A 182 12.54 -8.52 -3.57
C MET A 182 12.30 -9.39 -2.35
N ASN A 183 11.60 -10.52 -2.51
CA ASN A 183 11.34 -11.46 -1.44
C ASN A 183 12.64 -12.07 -0.89
N GLU A 184 13.58 -12.43 -1.77
CA GLU A 184 14.89 -12.95 -1.37
C GLU A 184 15.73 -11.86 -0.68
N GLY A 185 15.76 -10.65 -1.23
CA GLY A 185 16.44 -9.50 -0.63
C GLY A 185 15.88 -9.14 0.76
N THR A 186 14.58 -9.21 0.94
CA THR A 186 13.93 -9.01 2.24
C THR A 186 14.37 -10.09 3.24
N ARG A 187 14.46 -11.35 2.80
CA ARG A 187 14.93 -12.46 3.64
C ARG A 187 16.38 -12.27 4.07
N ILE A 188 17.25 -11.86 3.15
CA ILE A 188 18.67 -11.58 3.44
C ILE A 188 18.78 -10.41 4.44
N TYR A 189 18.09 -9.30 4.19
CA TYR A 189 18.08 -8.13 5.05
C TYR A 189 17.61 -8.45 6.48
N LYS A 190 16.52 -9.22 6.63
CA LYS A 190 16.05 -9.66 7.94
C LYS A 190 17.10 -10.50 8.65
N LYS A 191 17.72 -11.44 7.96
CA LYS A 191 18.78 -12.30 8.52
C LYS A 191 19.99 -11.51 8.96
N GLU A 192 20.44 -10.55 8.16
CA GLU A 192 21.56 -9.65 8.50
C GLU A 192 21.22 -8.82 9.74
N LYS A 193 20.01 -8.26 9.80
CA LYS A 193 19.56 -7.47 10.94
C LYS A 193 19.44 -8.29 12.22
N GLU A 194 19.01 -9.55 12.15
CA GLU A 194 18.95 -10.46 13.28
C GLU A 194 20.35 -10.86 13.78
N THR A 195 21.33 -10.87 12.91
CA THR A 195 22.74 -11.18 13.26
C THR A 195 23.52 -9.97 13.77
N MET A 196 23.03 -8.74 13.51
CA MET A 196 23.64 -7.52 14.05
C MET A 196 23.31 -7.41 15.55
N ILE A 197 24.33 -7.60 16.38
CA ILE A 197 24.26 -7.26 17.81
C ILE A 197 24.19 -5.74 17.90
N THR A 198 23.08 -5.19 18.40
CA THR A 198 22.94 -3.75 18.60
C THR A 198 23.88 -3.26 19.71
N ASP A 199 24.31 -1.99 19.63
CA ASP A 199 25.15 -1.37 20.68
C ASP A 199 24.49 -1.47 22.06
N GLU A 200 23.17 -1.41 22.13
CA GLU A 200 22.40 -1.60 23.35
C GLU A 200 22.52 -3.02 23.89
N GLN A 201 22.48 -4.04 23.03
CA GLN A 201 22.71 -5.44 23.43
C GLN A 201 24.14 -5.66 23.91
N VAL A 202 25.13 -5.03 23.27
CA VAL A 202 26.52 -5.05 23.70
C VAL A 202 26.69 -4.37 25.06
N GLN A 203 26.10 -3.19 25.26
CA GLN A 203 26.12 -2.49 26.55
C GLN A 203 25.44 -3.30 27.66
N ASN A 204 24.29 -3.91 27.39
CA ASN A 204 23.59 -4.77 28.32
C ASN A 204 24.40 -6.02 28.68
N LEU A 205 25.12 -6.60 27.71
CA LEU A 205 26.03 -7.72 27.96
C LEU A 205 27.23 -7.30 28.84
N LEU A 206 27.82 -6.15 28.56
CA LEU A 206 28.92 -5.59 29.35
C LEU A 206 28.50 -5.26 30.78
N LEU A 207 27.30 -4.72 30.99
CA LEU A 207 26.74 -4.46 32.32
C LEU A 207 26.51 -5.76 33.10
N LYS A 208 25.99 -6.80 32.44
CA LYS A 208 25.82 -8.13 33.06
C LYS A 208 27.14 -8.80 33.44
N LEU A 209 28.20 -8.58 32.64
CA LEU A 209 29.54 -9.10 32.95
C LEU A 209 30.21 -8.34 34.12
N ARG A 210 30.03 -7.00 34.18
CA ARG A 210 30.52 -6.17 35.28
C ARG A 210 29.83 -6.42 36.62
N GLY A 211 28.57 -6.83 36.59
CA GLY A 211 27.80 -7.16 37.82
C GLY A 211 28.06 -8.56 38.34
N LYS A 212 28.93 -9.36 37.69
CA LYS A 212 29.36 -10.70 38.13
C LYS A 212 30.80 -10.75 38.65
N LEU A 213 31.45 -9.62 38.68
CA LEU A 213 32.77 -9.42 39.32
C LEU A 213 32.60 -8.64 40.64
#